data_4499de7a9f15ba47512c32f7f1c4c997
#
_entry.id   4499de7a9f15ba47512c32f7f1c4c997
#
_cell.length_a   1.000
_cell.length_b   1.000
_cell.length_c   1.000
_cell.angle_alpha   90.00
_cell.angle_beta   90.00
_cell.angle_gamma   90.00
#
_symmetry.space_group_name_H-M   'P 1'
#
loop_
_entity.id
_entity.type
_entity.pdbx_description
1 polymer ?
#
loop_
_entity_poly.entity_id
_entity_poly.type
_entity_poly.pdbx_seq_one_letter_code
_entity_poly.pdbx_strand_id
1 'polypeptide(L)'
;PEQLDNVAALKIAMTRLGKKYGCNCGAIQCWNALQDEIGIMPCAANALCNDEGFPIACETDIHGTITSVLVEAAAMGETRSFFADWTVRHPYNDNAELLQHCGPWPISIAKEKPTIDTPVAFDCSGSLMAQAKDGEHISLVRFDGDNGEYSLLLGNAKTVDGPYTKGTYMWVEVENLDRLEDKLVQGPYIHHCVGVHQDVVPVLYEACKYIGVTPDLYDPIEEKVKAIIRGCLLYTSPSPRDK
;
A
#
# COMPACT_ATOMS: atom_id res chain seq x y z
N PRO A 1 -2.54 -14.69 25.69
CA PRO A 1 -2.67 -15.93 24.91
C PRO A 1 -3.94 -15.94 24.05
N GLU A 2 -5.12 -15.74 24.66
CA GLU A 2 -6.43 -15.79 23.98
C GLU A 2 -6.54 -14.84 22.80
N GLN A 3 -6.07 -13.59 22.92
CA GLN A 3 -6.08 -12.63 21.82
C GLN A 3 -5.21 -13.06 20.63
N LEU A 4 -4.07 -13.72 20.90
CA LEU A 4 -3.21 -14.25 19.83
C LEU A 4 -3.88 -15.43 19.11
N ASP A 5 -4.61 -16.27 19.86
CA ASP A 5 -5.39 -17.38 19.28
C ASP A 5 -6.51 -16.83 18.40
N ASN A 6 -7.20 -15.75 18.82
CA ASN A 6 -8.23 -15.08 18.03
C ASN A 6 -7.65 -14.43 16.76
N VAL A 7 -6.49 -13.78 16.81
CA VAL A 7 -5.78 -13.24 15.63
C VAL A 7 -5.46 -14.38 14.66
N ALA A 8 -4.92 -15.50 15.13
CA ALA A 8 -4.61 -16.64 14.29
C ALA A 8 -5.87 -17.28 13.67
N ALA A 9 -6.94 -17.40 14.45
CA ALA A 9 -8.22 -17.93 14.00
C ALA A 9 -8.85 -17.03 12.91
N LEU A 10 -8.81 -15.72 13.10
CA LEU A 10 -9.30 -14.74 12.12
C LEU A 10 -8.51 -14.85 10.81
N LYS A 11 -7.17 -14.89 10.88
CA LYS A 11 -6.31 -15.08 9.70
C LYS A 11 -6.68 -16.35 8.91
N ILE A 12 -6.86 -17.47 9.63
CA ILE A 12 -7.24 -18.75 9.02
C ILE A 12 -8.63 -18.65 8.39
N ALA A 13 -9.59 -18.01 9.06
CA ALA A 13 -10.94 -17.82 8.56
C ALA A 13 -10.95 -17.02 7.24
N MET A 14 -10.25 -15.88 7.20
CA MET A 14 -10.12 -15.05 6.00
C MET A 14 -9.50 -15.82 4.83
N THR A 15 -8.40 -16.53 5.07
CA THR A 15 -7.73 -17.33 4.04
C THR A 15 -8.63 -18.46 3.50
N ARG A 16 -9.39 -19.12 4.40
CA ARG A 16 -10.35 -20.17 4.00
C ARG A 16 -11.52 -19.61 3.19
N LEU A 17 -12.04 -18.46 3.57
CA LEU A 17 -13.09 -17.77 2.81
C LEU A 17 -12.60 -17.39 1.41
N GLY A 18 -11.41 -16.78 1.31
CA GLY A 18 -10.79 -16.48 0.03
C GLY A 18 -10.70 -17.72 -0.87
N LYS A 19 -10.15 -18.80 -0.37
CA LYS A 19 -10.05 -20.07 -1.11
C LYS A 19 -11.42 -20.61 -1.52
N LYS A 20 -12.41 -20.59 -0.61
CA LYS A 20 -13.78 -21.08 -0.88
C LYS A 20 -14.45 -20.34 -2.03
N TYR A 21 -14.24 -19.03 -2.14
CA TYR A 21 -14.87 -18.19 -3.16
C TYR A 21 -13.96 -17.88 -4.35
N GLY A 22 -12.76 -18.46 -4.42
CA GLY A 22 -11.82 -18.24 -5.51
C GLY A 22 -11.25 -16.82 -5.55
N CYS A 23 -11.21 -16.14 -4.40
CA CYS A 23 -10.65 -14.80 -4.29
C CYS A 23 -9.14 -14.86 -4.00
N ASN A 24 -8.38 -13.93 -4.58
CA ASN A 24 -6.95 -13.75 -4.34
C ASN A 24 -6.62 -12.52 -3.47
N CYS A 25 -7.62 -11.78 -3.06
CA CYS A 25 -7.53 -10.60 -2.21
C CYS A 25 -8.83 -10.37 -1.46
N GLY A 26 -8.87 -9.43 -0.53
CA GLY A 26 -10.07 -9.08 0.22
C GLY A 26 -10.03 -7.69 0.83
N ALA A 27 -11.18 -7.25 1.34
CA ALA A 27 -11.29 -6.07 2.18
C ALA A 27 -12.15 -6.42 3.39
N ILE A 28 -11.81 -5.87 4.56
CA ILE A 28 -12.47 -6.19 5.82
C ILE A 28 -13.02 -4.93 6.49
N GLN A 29 -14.25 -5.01 6.97
CA GLN A 29 -14.78 -3.98 7.88
C GLN A 29 -14.14 -4.20 9.25
N CYS A 30 -13.06 -3.46 9.51
CA CYS A 30 -12.23 -3.67 10.70
C CYS A 30 -12.76 -2.96 11.95
N TRP A 31 -13.76 -2.08 11.83
CA TRP A 31 -14.24 -1.26 12.93
C TRP A 31 -15.52 -1.81 13.54
N ASN A 32 -15.51 -1.88 14.82
CA ASN A 32 -16.38 -2.18 15.94
C ASN A 32 -16.76 -3.66 16.06
N ALA A 33 -17.36 -4.28 15.06
CA ALA A 33 -17.91 -5.63 15.20
C ALA A 33 -16.89 -6.68 15.69
N LEU A 34 -15.66 -6.66 15.17
CA LEU A 34 -14.62 -7.61 15.59
C LEU A 34 -14.13 -7.34 17.00
N GLN A 35 -14.06 -6.08 17.41
CA GLN A 35 -13.70 -5.70 18.78
C GLN A 35 -14.78 -6.16 19.76
N ASP A 36 -16.04 -5.94 19.43
CA ASP A 36 -17.18 -6.29 20.27
C ASP A 36 -17.41 -7.80 20.36
N GLU A 37 -17.28 -8.53 19.25
CA GLU A 37 -17.61 -9.96 19.16
C GLU A 37 -16.46 -10.89 19.56
N ILE A 38 -15.23 -10.55 19.20
CA ILE A 38 -14.05 -11.42 19.44
C ILE A 38 -12.88 -10.73 20.16
N GLY A 39 -13.04 -9.48 20.56
CA GLY A 39 -12.11 -8.77 21.45
C GLY A 39 -10.74 -8.49 20.85
N ILE A 40 -10.61 -8.36 19.51
CA ILE A 40 -9.34 -8.06 18.85
C ILE A 40 -9.48 -7.04 17.74
N MET A 41 -8.37 -6.36 17.45
CA MET A 41 -8.15 -5.68 16.18
C MET A 41 -7.75 -6.71 15.10
N PRO A 42 -8.25 -6.60 13.87
CA PRO A 42 -7.88 -7.53 12.79
C PRO A 42 -6.52 -7.23 12.16
N CYS A 43 -5.87 -6.15 12.52
CA CYS A 43 -4.70 -5.62 11.82
C CYS A 43 -3.54 -6.62 11.73
N ALA A 44 -3.22 -7.33 12.82
CA ALA A 44 -2.18 -8.36 12.78
C ALA A 44 -2.57 -9.57 11.93
N ALA A 45 -3.85 -9.94 11.89
CA ALA A 45 -4.35 -10.98 10.99
C ALA A 45 -4.25 -10.55 9.52
N ASN A 46 -4.59 -9.28 9.21
CA ASN A 46 -4.40 -8.70 7.88
C ASN A 46 -2.92 -8.70 7.48
N ALA A 47 -2.03 -8.29 8.39
CA ALA A 47 -0.58 -8.27 8.16
C ALA A 47 -0.04 -9.65 7.76
N LEU A 48 -0.48 -10.70 8.45
CA LEU A 48 -0.10 -12.09 8.14
C LEU A 48 -0.65 -12.54 6.77
N CYS A 49 -1.87 -12.15 6.42
CA CYS A 49 -2.44 -12.44 5.10
C CYS A 49 -1.69 -11.71 4.00
N ASN A 50 -1.39 -10.42 4.20
CA ASN A 50 -0.65 -9.59 3.25
C ASN A 50 0.76 -10.15 3.01
N ASP A 51 1.44 -10.59 4.09
CA ASP A 51 2.77 -11.19 4.01
C ASP A 51 2.80 -12.51 3.23
N GLU A 52 1.72 -13.28 3.29
CA GLU A 52 1.54 -14.52 2.51
C GLU A 52 1.05 -14.30 1.06
N GLY A 53 0.87 -13.05 0.63
CA GLY A 53 0.40 -12.71 -0.73
C GLY A 53 -1.11 -12.85 -0.93
N PHE A 54 -1.86 -12.68 0.15
CA PHE A 54 -3.31 -12.52 0.12
C PHE A 54 -3.66 -11.14 0.68
N PRO A 55 -3.54 -10.07 -0.13
CA PRO A 55 -3.72 -8.71 0.34
C PRO A 55 -5.15 -8.47 0.83
N ILE A 56 -5.23 -7.90 2.05
CA ILE A 56 -6.48 -7.49 2.68
C ILE A 56 -6.38 -6.02 3.06
N ALA A 57 -7.22 -5.20 2.45
CA ALA A 57 -7.37 -3.80 2.82
C ALA A 57 -8.26 -3.65 4.06
N CYS A 58 -7.97 -2.68 4.89
CA CYS A 58 -8.82 -2.25 5.99
C CYS A 58 -10.02 -1.44 5.48
N GLU A 59 -10.99 -1.21 6.36
CA GLU A 59 -12.10 -0.28 6.17
C GLU A 59 -12.98 -0.57 4.95
N THR A 60 -13.03 -1.84 4.54
CA THR A 60 -13.77 -2.32 3.36
C THR A 60 -13.34 -1.61 2.07
N ASP A 61 -12.09 -1.12 2.01
CA ASP A 61 -11.57 -0.42 0.85
C ASP A 61 -11.26 -1.37 -0.31
N ILE A 62 -12.27 -1.60 -1.15
CA ILE A 62 -12.17 -2.46 -2.33
C ILE A 62 -11.14 -1.89 -3.33
N HIS A 63 -11.12 -0.57 -3.53
CA HIS A 63 -10.15 0.07 -4.43
C HIS A 63 -8.72 -0.07 -3.91
N GLY A 64 -8.51 0.03 -2.59
CA GLY A 64 -7.22 -0.24 -1.96
C GLY A 64 -6.74 -1.67 -2.19
N THR A 65 -7.66 -2.65 -2.07
CA THR A 65 -7.35 -4.06 -2.37
C THR A 65 -6.99 -4.28 -3.84
N ILE A 66 -7.73 -3.68 -4.78
CA ILE A 66 -7.42 -3.71 -6.21
C ILE A 66 -6.04 -3.08 -6.46
N THR A 67 -5.75 -1.96 -5.80
CA THR A 67 -4.44 -1.30 -5.87
C THR A 67 -3.33 -2.24 -5.42
N SER A 68 -3.52 -2.98 -4.32
CA SER A 68 -2.53 -3.96 -3.82
C SER A 68 -2.23 -5.05 -4.86
N VAL A 69 -3.26 -5.59 -5.50
CA VAL A 69 -3.09 -6.60 -6.57
C VAL A 69 -2.31 -6.03 -7.75
N LEU A 70 -2.63 -4.80 -8.19
CA LEU A 70 -1.92 -4.14 -9.30
C LEU A 70 -0.43 -3.91 -8.96
N VAL A 71 -0.16 -3.41 -7.77
CA VAL A 71 1.19 -3.10 -7.30
C VAL A 71 2.04 -4.37 -7.14
N GLU A 72 1.49 -5.44 -6.54
CA GLU A 72 2.21 -6.72 -6.40
C GLU A 72 2.45 -7.40 -7.74
N ALA A 73 1.50 -7.30 -8.68
CA ALA A 73 1.68 -7.79 -10.04
C ALA A 73 2.80 -7.03 -10.78
N ALA A 74 2.83 -5.70 -10.65
CA ALA A 74 3.87 -4.86 -11.24
C ALA A 74 5.25 -5.12 -10.62
N ALA A 75 5.31 -5.43 -9.32
CA ALA A 75 6.51 -5.83 -8.61
C ALA A 75 6.91 -7.30 -8.88
N MET A 76 6.15 -8.03 -9.69
CA MET A 76 6.38 -9.45 -10.02
C MET A 76 6.44 -10.37 -8.78
N GLY A 77 5.81 -9.98 -7.68
CA GLY A 77 5.79 -10.71 -6.42
C GLY A 77 7.11 -10.69 -5.63
N GLU A 78 8.09 -9.88 -6.03
CA GLU A 78 9.39 -9.77 -5.35
C GLU A 78 9.30 -9.10 -3.99
N THR A 79 8.29 -8.24 -3.80
CA THR A 79 8.01 -7.55 -2.54
C THR A 79 6.51 -7.51 -2.26
N ARG A 80 6.14 -7.28 -1.00
CA ARG A 80 4.75 -7.19 -0.58
C ARG A 80 4.28 -5.74 -0.55
N SER A 81 3.03 -5.54 -0.93
CA SER A 81 2.36 -4.26 -0.80
C SER A 81 1.97 -3.97 0.65
N PHE A 82 1.85 -2.70 0.99
CA PHE A 82 1.35 -2.23 2.27
C PHE A 82 0.27 -1.16 2.06
N PHE A 83 -0.78 -1.24 2.85
CA PHE A 83 -1.92 -0.32 2.82
C PHE A 83 -1.75 0.77 3.88
N ALA A 84 -1.79 2.04 3.49
CA ALA A 84 -1.44 3.18 4.35
C ALA A 84 -2.37 4.38 4.15
N ASP A 85 -2.36 5.25 5.16
CA ASP A 85 -2.93 6.59 5.11
C ASP A 85 -1.83 7.63 4.93
N TRP A 86 -2.06 8.61 4.08
CA TRP A 86 -1.42 9.92 4.17
C TRP A 86 -2.00 10.64 5.39
N THR A 87 -1.17 11.03 6.37
CA THR A 87 -1.70 11.47 7.66
C THR A 87 -1.30 12.89 8.05
N VAL A 88 -0.03 13.18 8.19
CA VAL A 88 0.44 14.46 8.71
C VAL A 88 1.81 14.80 8.13
N ARG A 89 2.02 16.08 7.80
CA ARG A 89 3.30 16.60 7.35
C ARG A 89 4.39 16.42 8.41
N HIS A 90 5.59 16.19 7.93
CA HIS A 90 6.77 16.07 8.78
C HIS A 90 7.08 17.41 9.46
N PRO A 91 7.42 17.43 10.78
CA PRO A 91 7.59 18.68 11.53
C PRO A 91 8.78 19.55 11.08
N TYR A 92 9.70 19.02 10.28
CA TYR A 92 10.95 19.71 9.88
C TYR A 92 11.29 19.54 8.38
N ASN A 93 10.44 18.89 7.59
CA ASN A 93 10.65 18.68 6.16
C ASN A 93 9.34 18.91 5.41
N ASP A 94 9.20 20.02 4.73
CA ASP A 94 7.97 20.45 4.05
C ASP A 94 7.55 19.52 2.90
N ASN A 95 8.45 18.68 2.39
CA ASN A 95 8.17 17.69 1.34
C ASN A 95 7.99 16.27 1.89
N ALA A 96 7.90 16.10 3.21
CA ALA A 96 7.73 14.79 3.80
C ALA A 96 6.44 14.66 4.59
N GLU A 97 5.88 13.47 4.55
CA GLU A 97 4.62 13.11 5.23
C GLU A 97 4.72 11.74 5.89
N LEU A 98 3.91 11.55 6.91
CA LEU A 98 3.75 10.28 7.59
C LEU A 98 2.79 9.37 6.81
N LEU A 99 3.28 8.22 6.41
CA LEU A 99 2.44 7.09 6.06
C LEU A 99 2.22 6.23 7.31
N GLN A 100 0.98 5.99 7.66
CA GLN A 100 0.63 5.24 8.87
C GLN A 100 -0.64 4.41 8.65
N HIS A 101 -0.78 3.32 9.38
CA HIS A 101 -2.05 2.63 9.59
C HIS A 101 -2.03 1.90 10.94
N CYS A 102 -3.22 1.43 11.37
CA CYS A 102 -3.38 0.77 12.66
C CYS A 102 -2.48 -0.47 12.90
N GLY A 103 -1.91 -1.07 11.85
CA GLY A 103 -0.97 -2.20 11.99
C GLY A 103 -1.15 -3.36 11.00
N PRO A 104 -1.66 -3.14 9.76
CA PRO A 104 -1.90 -4.23 8.81
C PRO A 104 -0.72 -4.51 7.87
N TRP A 105 0.42 -3.83 8.00
CA TRP A 105 1.51 -3.95 7.04
C TRP A 105 2.22 -5.31 7.17
N PRO A 106 2.69 -5.89 6.05
CA PRO A 106 3.42 -7.16 6.06
C PRO A 106 4.59 -7.15 7.05
N ILE A 107 4.80 -8.26 7.74
CA ILE A 107 5.92 -8.42 8.68
C ILE A 107 7.27 -8.34 7.96
N SER A 108 7.31 -8.82 6.72
CA SER A 108 8.53 -8.83 5.89
C SER A 108 9.09 -7.45 5.57
N ILE A 109 8.26 -6.38 5.61
CA ILE A 109 8.73 -5.02 5.39
C ILE A 109 9.11 -4.27 6.69
N ALA A 110 8.93 -4.88 7.84
CA ALA A 110 9.30 -4.26 9.12
C ALA A 110 10.83 -4.11 9.25
N LYS A 111 11.28 -2.95 9.77
CA LYS A 111 12.70 -2.66 10.02
C LYS A 111 13.26 -3.55 11.13
N GLU A 112 12.43 -3.79 12.15
CA GLU A 112 12.73 -4.66 13.29
C GLU A 112 11.60 -5.63 13.53
N LYS A 113 11.78 -6.60 14.42
CA LYS A 113 10.72 -7.56 14.79
C LYS A 113 9.52 -6.81 15.36
N PRO A 114 8.33 -6.88 14.72
CA PRO A 114 7.15 -6.18 15.21
C PRO A 114 6.65 -6.75 16.54
N THR A 115 5.95 -5.91 17.28
CA THR A 115 5.19 -6.32 18.49
C THR A 115 3.70 -6.19 18.23
N ILE A 116 2.88 -6.89 18.99
CA ILE A 116 1.42 -6.76 18.97
C ILE A 116 1.00 -5.93 20.17
N ASP A 117 0.23 -4.89 19.93
CA ASP A 117 -0.26 -3.99 20.99
C ASP A 117 -1.65 -3.44 20.61
N THR A 118 -2.13 -2.52 21.44
CA THR A 118 -3.36 -1.76 21.25
C THR A 118 -3.09 -0.52 20.37
N PRO A 119 -3.85 -0.30 19.30
CA PRO A 119 -3.71 0.89 18.47
C PRO A 119 -4.18 2.16 19.19
N VAL A 120 -4.01 3.32 18.57
CA VAL A 120 -4.43 4.61 19.17
C VAL A 120 -5.94 4.72 19.29
N ALA A 121 -6.68 4.17 18.33
CA ALA A 121 -8.13 4.39 18.20
C ALA A 121 -9.01 3.44 19.02
N PHE A 122 -8.47 2.35 19.57
CA PHE A 122 -9.25 1.31 20.25
C PHE A 122 -8.55 0.74 21.48
N ASP A 123 -9.34 0.26 22.43
CA ASP A 123 -8.87 -0.34 23.68
C ASP A 123 -8.69 -1.88 23.60
N CYS A 124 -8.53 -2.44 22.41
CA CYS A 124 -8.26 -3.87 22.24
C CYS A 124 -6.99 -4.13 21.44
N SER A 125 -6.27 -5.18 21.79
CA SER A 125 -5.02 -5.57 21.14
C SER A 125 -5.29 -6.28 19.82
N GLY A 126 -4.25 -6.45 19.00
CA GLY A 126 -4.33 -7.12 17.70
C GLY A 126 -3.74 -6.29 16.55
N SER A 127 -3.08 -5.20 16.88
CA SER A 127 -2.37 -4.35 15.92
C SER A 127 -0.86 -4.59 15.98
N LEU A 128 -0.18 -4.57 14.82
CA LEU A 128 1.28 -4.58 14.80
C LEU A 128 1.84 -3.17 15.04
N MET A 129 2.91 -3.13 15.81
CA MET A 129 3.72 -1.94 16.02
C MET A 129 5.05 -2.14 15.32
N ALA A 130 5.28 -1.43 14.23
CA ALA A 130 6.52 -1.53 13.45
C ALA A 130 6.77 -0.28 12.60
N GLN A 131 8.00 0.19 12.58
CA GLN A 131 8.50 1.04 11.52
C GLN A 131 8.87 0.17 10.32
N ALA A 132 8.53 0.58 9.11
CA ALA A 132 8.96 -0.12 7.91
C ALA A 132 10.46 0.09 7.63
N LYS A 133 11.03 -0.80 6.83
CA LYS A 133 12.39 -0.67 6.31
C LYS A 133 12.56 0.60 5.51
N ASP A 134 13.76 1.13 5.53
CA ASP A 134 14.12 2.24 4.67
C ASP A 134 14.10 1.83 3.19
N GLY A 135 13.76 2.77 2.31
CA GLY A 135 13.74 2.56 0.87
C GLY A 135 14.03 3.85 0.12
N GLU A 136 14.91 3.76 -0.87
CA GLU A 136 15.21 4.87 -1.79
C GLU A 136 14.15 5.02 -2.89
N HIS A 137 13.44 3.92 -3.19
CA HIS A 137 12.37 3.89 -4.18
C HIS A 137 11.16 3.16 -3.61
N ILE A 138 10.14 3.91 -3.26
CA ILE A 138 8.86 3.40 -2.79
C ILE A 138 7.81 3.95 -3.72
N SER A 139 7.17 3.09 -4.51
CA SER A 139 5.99 3.53 -5.26
C SER A 139 4.79 3.57 -4.35
N LEU A 140 4.04 4.66 -4.41
CA LEU A 140 2.79 4.90 -3.68
C LEU A 140 1.68 5.14 -4.69
N VAL A 141 0.66 4.31 -4.63
CA VAL A 141 -0.34 4.16 -5.69
C VAL A 141 -1.74 4.16 -5.11
N ARG A 142 -2.70 4.73 -5.85
CA ARG A 142 -4.11 4.64 -5.51
C ARG A 142 -4.96 4.48 -6.76
N PHE A 143 -5.65 3.36 -6.90
CA PHE A 143 -6.74 3.17 -7.85
C PHE A 143 -8.02 3.75 -7.26
N ASP A 144 -8.69 4.63 -8.01
CA ASP A 144 -9.96 5.19 -7.59
C ASP A 144 -10.85 5.54 -8.79
N GLY A 145 -12.13 5.81 -8.53
CA GLY A 145 -13.11 6.19 -9.53
C GLY A 145 -14.49 5.61 -9.29
N ASP A 146 -15.44 6.01 -10.13
CA ASP A 146 -16.82 5.52 -10.12
C ASP A 146 -17.42 5.50 -11.52
N ASN A 147 -18.62 4.93 -11.64
CA ASN A 147 -19.44 4.95 -12.87
C ASN A 147 -18.70 4.53 -14.16
N GLY A 148 -17.65 3.73 -14.05
CA GLY A 148 -16.85 3.26 -15.17
C GLY A 148 -15.70 4.16 -15.58
N GLU A 149 -15.50 5.29 -14.89
CA GLU A 149 -14.36 6.19 -15.06
C GLU A 149 -13.38 5.98 -13.91
N TYR A 150 -12.23 5.37 -14.21
CA TYR A 150 -11.22 5.02 -13.23
C TYR A 150 -9.87 5.64 -13.54
N SER A 151 -9.15 6.00 -12.49
CA SER A 151 -7.80 6.52 -12.57
C SER A 151 -6.86 5.81 -11.60
N LEU A 152 -5.58 5.89 -11.86
CA LEU A 152 -4.52 5.36 -11.03
C LEU A 152 -3.57 6.51 -10.68
N LEU A 153 -3.63 6.98 -9.43
CA LEU A 153 -2.67 7.92 -8.87
C LEU A 153 -1.35 7.19 -8.70
N LEU A 154 -0.28 7.75 -9.25
CA LEU A 154 1.03 7.12 -9.34
C LEU A 154 2.12 8.07 -8.90
N GLY A 155 2.98 7.61 -8.04
CA GLY A 155 4.21 8.35 -7.74
C GLY A 155 5.17 7.57 -6.86
N ASN A 156 6.36 8.16 -6.71
CA ASN A 156 7.45 7.60 -5.93
C ASN A 156 7.77 8.49 -4.73
N ALA A 157 8.31 7.86 -3.71
CA ALA A 157 8.84 8.50 -2.52
C ALA A 157 10.11 7.78 -2.07
N LYS A 158 10.83 8.37 -1.12
CA LYS A 158 11.92 7.73 -0.37
C LYS A 158 11.66 7.89 1.13
N THR A 159 12.16 6.99 1.94
CA THR A 159 12.07 7.13 3.39
C THR A 159 12.96 8.25 3.92
N VAL A 160 12.48 8.88 4.97
CA VAL A 160 13.24 9.85 5.78
C VAL A 160 13.05 9.53 7.26
N ASP A 161 13.97 9.97 8.09
CA ASP A 161 13.83 9.87 9.54
C ASP A 161 12.70 10.78 10.04
N GLY A 162 12.00 10.34 11.08
CA GLY A 162 10.94 11.14 11.69
C GLY A 162 10.47 10.59 13.04
N PRO A 163 9.57 11.31 13.73
CA PRO A 163 9.09 10.92 15.04
C PRO A 163 8.43 9.54 15.06
N TYR A 164 8.56 8.86 16.21
CA TYR A 164 7.83 7.61 16.48
C TYR A 164 6.31 7.83 16.52
N THR A 165 5.57 6.87 15.97
CA THR A 165 4.12 6.74 16.15
C THR A 165 3.71 5.30 16.39
N LYS A 166 2.51 5.07 16.94
CA LYS A 166 1.92 3.74 17.09
C LYS A 166 1.37 3.22 15.76
N GLY A 167 1.32 1.89 15.64
CA GLY A 167 0.86 1.18 14.44
C GLY A 167 2.02 0.82 13.52
N THR A 168 1.72 0.58 12.27
CA THR A 168 2.73 0.41 11.21
C THR A 168 2.91 1.73 10.48
N TYR A 169 4.16 2.16 10.31
CA TYR A 169 4.42 3.51 9.78
C TYR A 169 5.77 3.64 9.09
N MET A 170 5.88 4.68 8.27
CA MET A 170 7.12 5.25 7.77
C MET A 170 6.95 6.74 7.46
N TRP A 171 8.03 7.49 7.55
CA TRP A 171 8.08 8.83 7.02
C TRP A 171 8.65 8.80 5.62
N VAL A 172 7.99 9.47 4.69
CA VAL A 172 8.41 9.51 3.29
C VAL A 172 8.52 10.93 2.78
N GLU A 173 9.52 11.17 1.94
CA GLU A 173 9.70 12.42 1.20
C GLU A 173 9.27 12.21 -0.25
N VAL A 174 8.45 13.12 -0.75
CA VAL A 174 7.98 13.23 -2.12
C VAL A 174 8.57 14.48 -2.76
N GLU A 175 9.02 14.45 -4.00
CA GLU A 175 9.67 15.60 -4.65
C GLU A 175 8.75 16.85 -4.66
N ASN A 176 7.44 16.65 -4.77
CA ASN A 176 6.45 17.74 -4.74
C ASN A 176 5.19 17.30 -3.96
N LEU A 177 5.26 17.44 -2.64
CA LEU A 177 4.17 17.05 -1.75
C LEU A 177 2.91 17.90 -1.96
N ASP A 178 3.04 19.20 -2.20
CA ASP A 178 1.88 20.09 -2.43
C ASP A 178 1.03 19.62 -3.62
N ARG A 179 1.69 19.13 -4.69
CA ARG A 179 0.97 18.56 -5.85
C ARG A 179 0.20 17.29 -5.51
N LEU A 180 0.73 16.45 -4.64
CA LEU A 180 0.03 15.27 -4.14
C LEU A 180 -1.15 15.66 -3.27
N GLU A 181 -0.93 16.56 -2.30
CA GLU A 181 -1.99 17.01 -1.40
C GLU A 181 -3.14 17.68 -2.15
N ASP A 182 -2.86 18.49 -3.17
CA ASP A 182 -3.89 19.06 -4.04
C ASP A 182 -4.80 17.98 -4.65
N LYS A 183 -4.23 16.85 -5.08
CA LYS A 183 -5.00 15.72 -5.62
C LYS A 183 -5.81 15.00 -4.56
N LEU A 184 -5.32 14.88 -3.34
CA LEU A 184 -6.04 14.28 -2.23
C LEU A 184 -7.16 15.19 -1.70
N VAL A 185 -6.90 16.50 -1.58
CA VAL A 185 -7.87 17.47 -1.01
C VAL A 185 -8.95 17.86 -1.99
N GLN A 186 -8.60 18.05 -3.27
CA GLN A 186 -9.56 18.45 -4.31
C GLN A 186 -10.24 17.26 -5.00
N GLY A 187 -9.73 16.05 -4.74
CA GLY A 187 -10.21 14.81 -5.33
C GLY A 187 -9.59 14.52 -6.72
N PRO A 188 -9.91 13.36 -7.30
CA PRO A 188 -10.92 12.38 -6.84
C PRO A 188 -10.42 11.37 -5.80
N TYR A 189 -9.19 11.48 -5.34
CA TYR A 189 -8.57 10.48 -4.47
C TYR A 189 -8.86 10.71 -3.00
N ILE A 190 -8.84 9.61 -2.22
CA ILE A 190 -8.91 9.65 -0.76
C ILE A 190 -7.50 9.51 -0.16
N HIS A 191 -7.39 9.64 1.16
CA HIS A 191 -6.12 9.58 1.88
C HIS A 191 -5.48 8.17 1.92
N HIS A 192 -6.20 7.11 1.56
CA HIS A 192 -5.63 5.77 1.47
C HIS A 192 -4.71 5.63 0.26
N CYS A 193 -3.56 5.00 0.45
CA CYS A 193 -2.66 4.59 -0.61
C CYS A 193 -2.13 3.16 -0.38
N VAL A 194 -1.57 2.60 -1.43
CA VAL A 194 -0.85 1.32 -1.36
C VAL A 194 0.59 1.55 -1.79
N GLY A 195 1.52 1.12 -0.97
CA GLY A 195 2.93 1.25 -1.26
C GLY A 195 3.64 -0.07 -1.50
N VAL A 196 4.79 0.01 -2.15
CA VAL A 196 5.72 -1.10 -2.37
C VAL A 196 7.16 -0.60 -2.42
N HIS A 197 8.10 -1.34 -1.81
CA HIS A 197 9.52 -1.00 -1.81
C HIS A 197 10.21 -1.34 -3.15
N GLN A 198 9.69 -0.75 -4.23
CA GLN A 198 10.19 -0.91 -5.60
C GLN A 198 9.65 0.23 -6.47
N ASP A 199 10.40 0.66 -7.48
CA ASP A 199 9.87 1.57 -8.49
C ASP A 199 9.04 0.79 -9.52
N VAL A 200 7.72 0.82 -9.36
CA VAL A 200 6.75 0.20 -10.27
C VAL A 200 5.95 1.23 -11.08
N VAL A 201 6.21 2.52 -10.89
CA VAL A 201 5.50 3.61 -11.58
C VAL A 201 5.56 3.47 -13.11
N PRO A 202 6.73 3.24 -13.74
CA PRO A 202 6.77 3.11 -15.20
C PRO A 202 5.97 1.91 -15.72
N VAL A 203 5.98 0.79 -14.99
CA VAL A 203 5.24 -0.43 -15.36
C VAL A 203 3.73 -0.18 -15.27
N LEU A 204 3.26 0.39 -14.16
CA LEU A 204 1.85 0.70 -13.94
C LEU A 204 1.34 1.78 -14.92
N TYR A 205 2.15 2.81 -15.18
CA TYR A 205 1.82 3.83 -16.18
C TYR A 205 1.57 3.21 -17.55
N GLU A 206 2.43 2.29 -17.98
CA GLU A 206 2.26 1.60 -19.26
C GLU A 206 1.06 0.63 -19.23
N ALA A 207 0.86 -0.09 -18.13
CA ALA A 207 -0.24 -1.03 -17.95
C ALA A 207 -1.62 -0.35 -18.03
N CYS A 208 -1.75 0.89 -17.57
CA CYS A 208 -3.00 1.65 -17.63
C CYS A 208 -3.60 1.71 -19.03
N LYS A 209 -2.77 1.74 -20.09
CA LYS A 209 -3.21 1.76 -21.48
C LYS A 209 -3.98 0.49 -21.89
N TYR A 210 -3.67 -0.64 -21.25
CA TYR A 210 -4.24 -1.95 -21.58
C TYR A 210 -5.46 -2.30 -20.72
N ILE A 211 -5.55 -1.73 -19.52
CA ILE A 211 -6.66 -2.02 -18.59
C ILE A 211 -7.75 -0.94 -18.61
N GLY A 212 -7.60 0.11 -19.44
CA GLY A 212 -8.61 1.16 -19.58
C GLY A 212 -8.72 2.09 -18.37
N VAL A 213 -7.60 2.29 -17.64
CA VAL A 213 -7.50 3.19 -16.48
C VAL A 213 -6.66 4.40 -16.87
N THR A 214 -7.05 5.58 -16.42
CA THR A 214 -6.30 6.82 -16.67
C THR A 214 -5.14 6.97 -15.67
N PRO A 215 -3.86 7.01 -16.12
CA PRO A 215 -2.75 7.27 -15.22
C PRO A 215 -2.74 8.74 -14.79
N ASP A 216 -2.57 8.98 -13.50
CA ASP A 216 -2.47 10.32 -12.92
C ASP A 216 -1.21 10.44 -12.05
N LEU A 217 -0.18 11.07 -12.59
CA LEU A 217 1.14 11.15 -11.98
C LEU A 217 1.24 12.36 -11.04
N TYR A 218 1.73 12.14 -9.82
CA TYR A 218 2.16 13.24 -8.95
C TYR A 218 3.68 13.41 -8.91
N ASP A 219 4.45 12.28 -8.94
CA ASP A 219 5.91 12.25 -8.98
C ASP A 219 6.40 10.85 -9.43
N PRO A 220 7.30 10.73 -10.42
CA PRO A 220 7.85 11.79 -11.26
C PRO A 220 6.84 12.31 -12.30
N ILE A 221 7.16 13.44 -12.93
CA ILE A 221 6.34 13.98 -14.02
C ILE A 221 6.34 13.04 -15.24
N GLU A 222 5.30 13.15 -16.05
CA GLU A 222 5.04 12.24 -17.18
C GLU A 222 6.20 12.13 -18.18
N GLU A 223 6.90 13.22 -18.45
CA GLU A 223 8.05 13.24 -19.36
C GLU A 223 9.19 12.35 -18.86
N LYS A 224 9.46 12.37 -17.54
CA LYS A 224 10.47 11.50 -16.91
C LYS A 224 10.07 10.02 -17.03
N VAL A 225 8.80 9.68 -16.75
CA VAL A 225 8.28 8.30 -16.88
C VAL A 225 8.40 7.82 -18.33
N LYS A 226 7.97 8.62 -19.30
CA LYS A 226 8.09 8.30 -20.72
C LYS A 226 9.55 8.13 -21.17
N ALA A 227 10.47 8.89 -20.60
CA ALA A 227 11.90 8.75 -20.90
C ALA A 227 12.45 7.41 -20.39
N ILE A 228 12.07 6.96 -19.19
CA ILE A 228 12.43 5.65 -18.63
C ILE A 228 11.92 4.52 -19.53
N ILE A 229 10.64 4.55 -19.90
CA ILE A 229 10.02 3.54 -20.77
C ILE A 229 10.74 3.48 -22.13
N ARG A 230 11.04 4.62 -22.74
CA ARG A 230 11.78 4.68 -24.01
C ARG A 230 13.21 4.14 -23.86
N GLY A 231 13.88 4.42 -22.75
CA GLY A 231 15.19 3.86 -22.43
C GLY A 231 15.19 2.33 -22.37
N CYS A 232 14.19 1.74 -21.73
CA CYS A 232 13.98 0.30 -21.73
C CYS A 232 13.77 -0.28 -23.13
N LEU A 233 12.99 0.39 -23.98
CA LEU A 233 12.74 -0.03 -25.36
C LEU A 233 13.99 0.01 -26.24
N LEU A 234 14.94 0.91 -25.97
CA LEU A 234 16.22 0.97 -26.70
C LEU A 234 17.12 -0.24 -26.39
N TYR A 235 17.03 -0.83 -25.20
CA TYR A 235 17.73 -2.07 -24.84
C TYR A 235 17.10 -3.32 -25.45
N THR A 236 15.85 -3.26 -25.90
CA THR A 236 15.13 -4.33 -26.60
C THR A 236 15.19 -4.20 -28.12
N SER A 237 16.03 -3.32 -28.67
CA SER A 237 16.27 -3.23 -30.11
C SER A 237 16.71 -4.57 -30.67
N PRO A 238 16.23 -4.98 -31.88
CA PRO A 238 16.55 -6.28 -32.43
C PRO A 238 18.05 -6.53 -32.47
N SER A 239 18.44 -7.73 -32.09
CA SER A 239 19.82 -8.17 -32.19
C SER A 239 20.33 -7.97 -33.62
N PRO A 240 21.62 -7.63 -33.83
CA PRO A 240 22.21 -7.58 -35.18
C PRO A 240 22.07 -8.87 -35.99
N ARG A 241 21.57 -9.95 -35.37
CA ARG A 241 21.30 -11.26 -36.02
C ARG A 241 19.92 -11.30 -36.73
N ASP A 242 19.07 -10.28 -36.55
CA ASP A 242 17.76 -10.20 -37.17
C ASP A 242 17.74 -9.32 -38.45
N LYS A 243 18.91 -9.17 -39.08
CA LYS A 243 19.09 -8.50 -40.39
C LYS A 243 19.54 -9.50 -41.42
#